data_5e97fe55081c7a700d9b50136ec6b4f4
#
_entry.id   5e97fe55081c7a700d9b50136ec6b4f4
#
_cell.length_a   1.000
_cell.length_b   1.000
_cell.length_c   1.000
_cell.angle_alpha   90.00
_cell.angle_beta   90.00
_cell.angle_gamma   90.00
#
_symmetry.space_group_name_H-M   'P 1'
#
loop_
_entity.id
_entity.type
_entity.pdbx_description
1 polymer ?
#
loop_
_entity_poly.entity_id
_entity_poly.type
_entity_poly.pdbx_seq_one_letter_code
_entity_poly.pdbx_strand_id
1 'polypeptide(L)'
;MSTSGKQAEPTVSRMLAEARRRFIEAGIDSAAADARVLIAGLLGLSTTAVVTRGGETVATERVALLEQAIERRLAHEPVHRILGEREFYGLPLSLSAETLEPRPDTEILVDTMLPYLRDLANTEGHIHILDLGTGTGAICLALLSECPEASGVGSDISADALKTAKSNAERNGLQDRFEAIRSSWFENIHGAFHAIVSNPPYIASKVVHTLAPEVTKFDPHAALDGGRDGLDAYRTIAKDAARFIKPNGVVGLEIGYDQRSDVTDVFEAEGFKLLESVKDYGQNDRVLLFALK
;
A
#
# COMPACT_ATOMS: atom_id res chain seq x y z
N MET A 1 -57.92 -4.65 -11.93
CA MET A 1 -56.80 -5.55 -12.18
C MET A 1 -55.54 -4.70 -12.30
N SER A 2 -54.80 -4.57 -11.22
CA SER A 2 -53.58 -3.75 -11.17
C SER A 2 -52.43 -4.63 -11.64
N THR A 3 -51.93 -4.37 -12.84
CA THR A 3 -50.72 -4.98 -13.34
C THR A 3 -49.53 -4.38 -12.57
N SER A 4 -49.11 -5.07 -11.52
CA SER A 4 -47.82 -4.82 -10.90
C SER A 4 -46.74 -5.07 -11.97
N GLY A 5 -46.27 -3.96 -12.58
CA GLY A 5 -45.13 -3.99 -13.49
C GLY A 5 -43.93 -4.50 -12.68
N LYS A 6 -43.50 -5.74 -12.91
CA LYS A 6 -42.17 -6.20 -12.50
C LYS A 6 -41.16 -5.21 -13.13
N GLN A 7 -40.60 -4.32 -12.33
CA GLN A 7 -39.42 -3.57 -12.77
C GLN A 7 -38.38 -4.61 -13.20
N ALA A 8 -37.94 -4.51 -14.46
CA ALA A 8 -36.88 -5.39 -14.95
C ALA A 8 -35.65 -5.22 -14.05
N GLU A 9 -35.09 -6.33 -13.62
CA GLU A 9 -33.84 -6.30 -12.84
C GLU A 9 -32.77 -5.50 -13.59
N PRO A 10 -32.04 -4.62 -12.90
CA PRO A 10 -31.02 -3.79 -13.56
C PRO A 10 -29.89 -4.68 -14.07
N THR A 11 -29.34 -4.31 -15.23
CA THR A 11 -28.18 -4.99 -15.80
C THR A 11 -26.87 -4.42 -15.26
N VAL A 12 -25.78 -5.17 -15.39
CA VAL A 12 -24.41 -4.73 -15.01
C VAL A 12 -24.07 -3.39 -15.67
N SER A 13 -24.35 -3.24 -16.97
CA SER A 13 -24.10 -1.98 -17.70
C SER A 13 -24.92 -0.80 -17.17
N ARG A 14 -26.17 -1.04 -16.75
CA ARG A 14 -27.00 0.00 -16.15
C ARG A 14 -26.48 0.44 -14.80
N MET A 15 -26.09 -0.51 -13.95
CA MET A 15 -25.47 -0.20 -12.64
C MET A 15 -24.16 0.57 -12.80
N LEU A 16 -23.31 0.14 -13.76
CA LEU A 16 -22.06 0.82 -14.07
C LEU A 16 -22.27 2.26 -14.55
N ALA A 17 -23.22 2.47 -15.47
CA ALA A 17 -23.55 3.80 -15.99
C ALA A 17 -24.09 4.72 -14.90
N GLU A 18 -24.95 4.20 -14.02
CA GLU A 18 -25.54 4.95 -12.90
C GLU A 18 -24.46 5.33 -11.87
N ALA A 19 -23.63 4.39 -11.43
CA ALA A 19 -22.52 4.67 -10.51
C ALA A 19 -21.59 5.75 -11.08
N ARG A 20 -21.16 5.59 -12.34
CA ARG A 20 -20.30 6.56 -13.02
C ARG A 20 -20.93 7.93 -13.09
N ARG A 21 -22.20 8.04 -13.46
CA ARG A 21 -22.92 9.31 -13.54
C ARG A 21 -22.92 10.02 -12.19
N ARG A 22 -23.28 9.31 -11.11
CA ARG A 22 -23.35 9.87 -9.75
C ARG A 22 -21.98 10.30 -9.24
N PHE A 23 -20.93 9.55 -9.54
CA PHE A 23 -19.56 9.91 -9.17
C PHE A 23 -19.08 11.16 -9.91
N ILE A 24 -19.41 11.31 -11.22
CA ILE A 24 -19.12 12.53 -11.99
C ILE A 24 -19.86 13.74 -11.39
N GLU A 25 -21.15 13.59 -11.09
CA GLU A 25 -21.96 14.66 -10.50
C GLU A 25 -21.47 15.09 -9.10
N ALA A 26 -20.85 14.17 -8.37
CA ALA A 26 -20.21 14.44 -7.07
C ALA A 26 -18.77 15.00 -7.19
N GLY A 27 -18.23 15.17 -8.40
CA GLY A 27 -16.90 15.73 -8.63
C GLY A 27 -15.76 14.75 -8.32
N ILE A 28 -16.00 13.44 -8.42
CA ILE A 28 -14.96 12.42 -8.23
C ILE A 28 -14.16 12.29 -9.53
N ASP A 29 -12.89 12.66 -9.51
CA ASP A 29 -12.01 12.67 -10.69
C ASP A 29 -11.85 11.28 -11.32
N SER A 30 -11.76 10.23 -10.49
CA SER A 30 -11.60 8.83 -10.90
C SER A 30 -12.93 8.12 -11.23
N ALA A 31 -14.04 8.84 -11.40
CA ALA A 31 -15.41 8.30 -11.47
C ALA A 31 -15.58 7.06 -12.35
N ALA A 32 -14.94 7.02 -13.53
CA ALA A 32 -15.07 5.90 -14.46
C ALA A 32 -14.29 4.65 -14.00
N ALA A 33 -13.13 4.85 -13.41
CA ALA A 33 -12.31 3.76 -12.85
C ALA A 33 -12.96 3.21 -11.59
N ASP A 34 -13.36 4.10 -10.67
CA ASP A 34 -13.98 3.76 -9.40
C ASP A 34 -15.29 2.97 -9.59
N ALA A 35 -16.17 3.43 -10.48
CA ALA A 35 -17.40 2.71 -10.78
C ALA A 35 -17.13 1.29 -11.30
N ARG A 36 -16.12 1.13 -12.17
CA ARG A 36 -15.75 -0.17 -12.73
C ARG A 36 -15.18 -1.10 -11.67
N VAL A 37 -14.25 -0.63 -10.85
CA VAL A 37 -13.61 -1.41 -9.79
C VAL A 37 -14.65 -1.81 -8.73
N LEU A 38 -15.51 -0.88 -8.31
CA LEU A 38 -16.54 -1.14 -7.32
C LEU A 38 -17.54 -2.21 -7.79
N ILE A 39 -18.05 -2.07 -9.02
CA ILE A 39 -18.99 -3.04 -9.61
C ILE A 39 -18.32 -4.40 -9.78
N ALA A 40 -17.08 -4.42 -10.26
CA ALA A 40 -16.30 -5.65 -10.45
C ALA A 40 -16.15 -6.40 -9.12
N GLY A 41 -15.64 -5.73 -8.09
CA GLY A 41 -15.38 -6.33 -6.78
C GLY A 41 -16.65 -6.89 -6.13
N LEU A 42 -17.73 -6.11 -6.10
CA LEU A 42 -18.99 -6.52 -5.46
C LEU A 42 -19.73 -7.63 -6.21
N LEU A 43 -19.55 -7.74 -7.53
CA LEU A 43 -20.15 -8.82 -8.32
C LEU A 43 -19.24 -10.05 -8.48
N GLY A 44 -17.99 -9.99 -8.02
CA GLY A 44 -17.00 -11.05 -8.24
C GLY A 44 -16.60 -11.21 -9.70
N LEU A 45 -16.54 -10.09 -10.44
CA LEU A 45 -16.17 -10.03 -11.86
C LEU A 45 -14.79 -9.41 -12.02
N SER A 46 -14.10 -9.74 -13.11
CA SER A 46 -12.96 -8.93 -13.52
C SER A 46 -13.43 -7.58 -14.09
N THR A 47 -12.58 -6.57 -14.07
CA THR A 47 -12.87 -5.26 -14.66
C THR A 47 -13.19 -5.33 -16.15
N THR A 48 -12.61 -6.30 -16.87
CA THR A 48 -12.95 -6.61 -18.28
C THR A 48 -14.33 -7.26 -18.37
N ALA A 49 -14.66 -8.20 -17.47
CA ALA A 49 -15.96 -8.87 -17.47
C ALA A 49 -17.12 -7.91 -17.22
N VAL A 50 -16.95 -6.87 -16.40
CA VAL A 50 -17.97 -5.83 -16.19
C VAL A 50 -18.39 -5.18 -17.53
N VAL A 51 -17.45 -5.00 -18.45
CA VAL A 51 -17.75 -4.43 -19.79
C VAL A 51 -18.33 -5.48 -20.74
N THR A 52 -17.73 -6.67 -20.81
CA THR A 52 -18.12 -7.71 -21.78
C THR A 52 -19.42 -8.43 -21.41
N ARG A 53 -19.77 -8.48 -20.12
CA ARG A 53 -20.98 -9.09 -19.57
C ARG A 53 -22.05 -8.06 -19.17
N GLY A 54 -22.00 -6.87 -19.71
CA GLY A 54 -22.85 -5.75 -19.34
C GLY A 54 -24.38 -5.98 -19.49
N GLY A 55 -24.80 -6.94 -20.34
CA GLY A 55 -26.21 -7.32 -20.50
C GLY A 55 -26.77 -8.25 -19.43
N GLU A 56 -25.92 -8.80 -18.54
CA GLU A 56 -26.37 -9.71 -17.49
C GLU A 56 -27.16 -8.97 -16.40
N THR A 57 -28.22 -9.61 -15.91
CA THR A 57 -29.04 -9.08 -14.82
C THR A 57 -28.32 -9.20 -13.48
N VAL A 58 -28.49 -8.20 -12.64
CA VAL A 58 -27.95 -8.15 -11.28
C VAL A 58 -29.04 -8.55 -10.30
N ALA A 59 -28.79 -9.58 -9.48
CA ALA A 59 -29.73 -10.04 -8.47
C ALA A 59 -30.08 -8.91 -7.47
N THR A 60 -31.32 -8.88 -7.00
CA THR A 60 -31.87 -7.82 -6.14
C THR A 60 -31.03 -7.58 -4.89
N GLU A 61 -30.54 -8.65 -4.26
CA GLU A 61 -29.67 -8.56 -3.06
C GLU A 61 -28.34 -7.84 -3.38
N ARG A 62 -27.79 -8.09 -4.57
CA ARG A 62 -26.55 -7.43 -5.04
C ARG A 62 -26.78 -5.98 -5.37
N VAL A 63 -27.95 -5.62 -5.91
CA VAL A 63 -28.31 -4.22 -6.18
C VAL A 63 -28.27 -3.40 -4.91
N ALA A 64 -28.85 -3.90 -3.80
CA ALA A 64 -28.84 -3.20 -2.52
C ALA A 64 -27.41 -2.98 -1.98
N LEU A 65 -26.54 -3.98 -2.11
CA LEU A 65 -25.12 -3.85 -1.73
C LEU A 65 -24.38 -2.83 -2.60
N LEU A 66 -24.64 -2.82 -3.91
CA LEU A 66 -24.06 -1.85 -4.83
C LEU A 66 -24.50 -0.42 -4.50
N GLU A 67 -25.78 -0.21 -4.21
CA GLU A 67 -26.28 1.10 -3.81
C GLU A 67 -25.61 1.60 -2.52
N GLN A 68 -25.49 0.75 -1.50
CA GLN A 68 -24.78 1.10 -0.27
C GLN A 68 -23.31 1.47 -0.54
N ALA A 69 -22.64 0.72 -1.39
CA ALA A 69 -21.25 0.98 -1.75
C ALA A 69 -21.09 2.28 -2.57
N ILE A 70 -22.03 2.58 -3.45
CA ILE A 70 -22.08 3.84 -4.18
C ILE A 70 -22.26 5.03 -3.21
N GLU A 71 -23.15 4.92 -2.22
CA GLU A 71 -23.32 5.96 -1.20
C GLU A 71 -22.05 6.19 -0.38
N ARG A 72 -21.35 5.11 0.01
CA ARG A 72 -20.05 5.21 0.70
C ARG A 72 -19.03 5.96 -0.16
N ARG A 73 -18.94 5.62 -1.46
CA ARG A 73 -18.02 6.33 -2.37
C ARG A 73 -18.38 7.80 -2.55
N LEU A 74 -19.67 8.13 -2.62
CA LEU A 74 -20.15 9.52 -2.65
C LEU A 74 -19.81 10.30 -1.36
N ALA A 75 -19.65 9.61 -0.23
CA ALA A 75 -19.12 10.17 1.01
C ALA A 75 -17.58 10.28 1.01
N HIS A 76 -16.93 10.10 -0.14
CA HIS A 76 -15.49 10.12 -0.37
C HIS A 76 -14.73 8.91 0.21
N GLU A 77 -15.40 7.80 0.59
CA GLU A 77 -14.67 6.60 0.98
C GLU A 77 -13.98 5.97 -0.24
N PRO A 78 -12.67 5.67 -0.19
CA PRO A 78 -11.94 5.06 -1.30
C PRO A 78 -12.51 3.70 -1.69
N VAL A 79 -12.54 3.39 -2.99
CA VAL A 79 -13.16 2.16 -3.51
C VAL A 79 -12.56 0.90 -2.87
N HIS A 80 -11.25 0.83 -2.71
CA HIS A 80 -10.60 -0.33 -2.11
C HIS A 80 -10.90 -0.47 -0.60
N ARG A 81 -11.13 0.64 0.11
CA ARG A 81 -11.64 0.64 1.49
C ARG A 81 -13.07 0.09 1.54
N ILE A 82 -13.93 0.45 0.58
CA ILE A 82 -15.29 -0.08 0.47
C ILE A 82 -15.27 -1.59 0.21
N LEU A 83 -14.36 -2.06 -0.65
CA LEU A 83 -14.19 -3.49 -0.96
C LEU A 83 -13.46 -4.26 0.15
N GLY A 84 -12.69 -3.57 1.01
CA GLY A 84 -11.89 -4.16 2.07
C GLY A 84 -10.59 -4.82 1.59
N GLU A 85 -10.25 -4.65 0.31
CA GLU A 85 -9.03 -5.24 -0.28
C GLU A 85 -8.48 -4.41 -1.43
N ARG A 86 -7.17 -4.57 -1.67
CA ARG A 86 -6.46 -4.01 -2.82
C ARG A 86 -5.38 -4.98 -3.29
N GLU A 87 -5.21 -5.09 -4.59
CA GLU A 87 -4.06 -5.77 -5.19
C GLU A 87 -2.82 -4.87 -5.11
N PHE A 88 -1.67 -5.46 -4.74
CA PHE A 88 -0.37 -4.82 -4.76
C PHE A 88 0.66 -5.86 -5.22
N TYR A 89 1.41 -5.54 -6.26
CA TYR A 89 2.42 -6.41 -6.87
C TYR A 89 1.90 -7.82 -7.20
N GLY A 90 0.66 -7.89 -7.70
CA GLY A 90 -0.04 -9.15 -7.99
C GLY A 90 -0.59 -9.90 -6.77
N LEU A 91 -0.37 -9.42 -5.55
CA LEU A 91 -0.87 -10.04 -4.32
C LEU A 91 -2.19 -9.39 -3.88
N PRO A 92 -3.27 -10.17 -3.63
CA PRO A 92 -4.48 -9.65 -3.02
C PRO A 92 -4.24 -9.40 -1.53
N LEU A 93 -4.37 -8.14 -1.11
CA LEU A 93 -4.16 -7.71 0.27
C LEU A 93 -5.46 -7.17 0.87
N SER A 94 -5.83 -7.67 2.03
CA SER A 94 -6.90 -7.12 2.87
C SER A 94 -6.46 -5.81 3.51
N LEU A 95 -7.41 -4.90 3.68
CA LEU A 95 -7.21 -3.60 4.33
C LEU A 95 -7.92 -3.58 5.68
N SER A 96 -7.37 -2.87 6.65
CA SER A 96 -8.03 -2.56 7.93
C SER A 96 -8.07 -1.04 8.16
N ALA A 97 -8.74 -0.61 9.24
CA ALA A 97 -8.84 0.80 9.57
C ALA A 97 -7.46 1.46 9.88
N GLU A 98 -6.53 0.66 10.43
CA GLU A 98 -5.21 1.12 10.86
C GLU A 98 -4.10 0.89 9.82
N THR A 99 -4.44 0.43 8.60
CA THR A 99 -3.46 0.25 7.52
C THR A 99 -3.58 1.34 6.47
N LEU A 100 -2.46 1.85 5.97
CA LEU A 100 -2.45 2.65 4.75
C LEU A 100 -2.86 1.76 3.56
N GLU A 101 -3.70 2.28 2.67
CA GLU A 101 -3.98 1.61 1.40
C GLU A 101 -2.70 1.59 0.54
N PRO A 102 -2.17 0.43 0.12
CA PRO A 102 -0.96 0.36 -0.69
C PRO A 102 -1.09 1.20 -1.97
N ARG A 103 -0.09 2.02 -2.28
CA ARG A 103 -0.09 2.89 -3.46
C ARG A 103 0.68 2.22 -4.61
N PRO A 104 0.26 2.42 -5.87
CA PRO A 104 0.97 1.87 -7.02
C PRO A 104 2.43 2.34 -7.09
N ASP A 105 2.72 3.58 -6.69
CA ASP A 105 4.07 4.14 -6.70
C ASP A 105 5.01 3.40 -5.74
N THR A 106 4.48 2.77 -4.69
CA THR A 106 5.26 1.96 -3.74
C THR A 106 5.81 0.67 -4.40
N GLU A 107 5.22 0.20 -5.50
CA GLU A 107 5.76 -0.94 -6.26
C GLU A 107 7.15 -0.65 -6.83
N ILE A 108 7.49 0.62 -7.06
CA ILE A 108 8.82 1.05 -7.50
C ILE A 108 9.88 0.73 -6.45
N LEU A 109 9.55 0.82 -5.15
CA LEU A 109 10.46 0.41 -4.09
C LEU A 109 10.74 -1.10 -4.17
N VAL A 110 9.71 -1.92 -4.42
CA VAL A 110 9.88 -3.37 -4.62
C VAL A 110 10.79 -3.65 -5.82
N ASP A 111 10.49 -3.05 -6.98
CA ASP A 111 11.28 -3.22 -8.22
C ASP A 111 12.74 -2.81 -8.02
N THR A 112 12.98 -1.71 -7.29
CA THR A 112 14.33 -1.19 -7.02
C THR A 112 15.11 -2.11 -6.08
N MET A 113 14.44 -2.73 -5.08
CA MET A 113 15.09 -3.62 -4.12
C MET A 113 15.44 -4.98 -4.68
N LEU A 114 14.63 -5.53 -5.58
CA LEU A 114 14.75 -6.92 -6.06
C LEU A 114 16.14 -7.27 -6.65
N PRO A 115 16.79 -6.45 -7.48
CA PRO A 115 18.14 -6.75 -7.98
C PRO A 115 19.15 -6.94 -6.86
N TYR A 116 19.15 -6.07 -5.86
CA TYR A 116 20.05 -6.13 -4.71
C TYR A 116 19.78 -7.37 -3.85
N LEU A 117 18.51 -7.70 -3.62
CA LEU A 117 18.14 -8.89 -2.85
C LEU A 117 18.56 -10.19 -3.55
N ARG A 118 18.42 -10.27 -4.87
CA ARG A 118 18.85 -11.42 -5.66
C ARG A 118 20.37 -11.59 -5.64
N ASP A 119 21.12 -10.50 -5.73
CA ASP A 119 22.58 -10.53 -5.63
C ASP A 119 23.05 -10.97 -4.24
N LEU A 120 22.40 -10.48 -3.18
CA LEU A 120 22.67 -10.92 -1.80
C LEU A 120 22.31 -12.40 -1.60
N ALA A 121 21.17 -12.87 -2.13
CA ALA A 121 20.78 -14.28 -2.06
C ALA A 121 21.74 -15.20 -2.80
N ASN A 122 22.27 -14.77 -3.95
CA ASN A 122 23.29 -15.52 -4.70
C ASN A 122 24.60 -15.69 -3.93
N THR A 123 24.95 -14.74 -3.07
CA THR A 123 26.21 -14.75 -2.31
C THR A 123 26.08 -15.34 -0.92
N GLU A 124 24.99 -15.11 -0.23
CA GLU A 124 24.77 -15.49 1.18
C GLU A 124 23.76 -16.66 1.35
N GLY A 125 23.04 -17.02 0.28
CA GLY A 125 22.04 -18.09 0.25
C GLY A 125 20.71 -17.59 0.79
N HIS A 126 20.55 -17.52 2.12
CA HIS A 126 19.31 -17.04 2.75
C HIS A 126 19.45 -15.60 3.22
N ILE A 127 18.46 -14.79 2.93
CA ILE A 127 18.44 -13.37 3.29
C ILE A 127 17.28 -13.01 4.22
N HIS A 128 17.50 -12.00 5.08
CA HIS A 128 16.51 -11.48 6.01
C HIS A 128 16.18 -10.03 5.67
N ILE A 129 14.91 -9.70 5.59
CA ILE A 129 14.37 -8.38 5.27
C ILE A 129 13.66 -7.82 6.50
N LEU A 130 13.84 -6.54 6.80
CA LEU A 130 13.06 -5.80 7.79
C LEU A 130 12.23 -4.74 7.08
N ASP A 131 10.92 -4.76 7.28
CA ASP A 131 9.98 -3.74 6.79
C ASP A 131 9.46 -2.92 7.98
N LEU A 132 9.88 -1.66 8.05
CA LEU A 132 9.52 -0.73 9.13
C LEU A 132 8.25 0.05 8.76
N GLY A 133 7.23 -0.03 9.62
CA GLY A 133 5.90 0.51 9.31
C GLY A 133 5.19 -0.33 8.26
N THR A 134 5.18 -1.65 8.45
CA THR A 134 4.76 -2.62 7.42
C THR A 134 3.30 -2.50 6.97
N GLY A 135 2.43 -1.90 7.79
CA GLY A 135 1.01 -1.70 7.48
C GLY A 135 0.29 -3.00 7.11
N THR A 136 -0.10 -3.12 5.84
CA THR A 136 -0.72 -4.34 5.29
C THR A 136 0.26 -5.49 5.05
N GLY A 137 1.56 -5.26 5.20
CA GLY A 137 2.61 -6.17 4.78
C GLY A 137 3.02 -6.03 3.32
N ALA A 138 2.50 -5.06 2.59
CA ALA A 138 2.58 -4.97 1.13
C ALA A 138 4.01 -5.09 0.60
N ILE A 139 4.95 -4.28 1.10
CA ILE A 139 6.34 -4.26 0.61
C ILE A 139 7.03 -5.57 0.94
N CYS A 140 7.01 -5.99 2.21
CA CYS A 140 7.67 -7.21 2.64
C CYS A 140 7.13 -8.44 1.91
N LEU A 141 5.80 -8.61 1.83
CA LEU A 141 5.18 -9.76 1.18
C LEU A 141 5.46 -9.79 -0.33
N ALA A 142 5.48 -8.63 -1.00
CA ALA A 142 5.86 -8.55 -2.40
C ALA A 142 7.33 -8.99 -2.62
N LEU A 143 8.25 -8.52 -1.78
CA LEU A 143 9.65 -8.96 -1.83
C LEU A 143 9.81 -10.46 -1.56
N LEU A 144 9.05 -11.00 -0.60
CA LEU A 144 9.07 -12.44 -0.29
C LEU A 144 8.48 -13.29 -1.42
N SER A 145 7.47 -12.80 -2.15
CA SER A 145 6.89 -13.53 -3.28
C SER A 145 7.87 -13.68 -4.44
N GLU A 146 8.70 -12.64 -4.66
CA GLU A 146 9.68 -12.57 -5.74
C GLU A 146 11.06 -13.13 -5.40
N CYS A 147 11.34 -13.35 -4.11
CA CYS A 147 12.62 -13.86 -3.62
C CYS A 147 12.38 -15.05 -2.68
N PRO A 148 12.35 -16.29 -3.21
CA PRO A 148 12.09 -17.50 -2.42
C PRO A 148 13.08 -17.75 -1.28
N GLU A 149 14.32 -17.27 -1.42
CA GLU A 149 15.41 -17.39 -0.44
C GLU A 149 15.27 -16.39 0.72
N ALA A 150 14.28 -15.48 0.67
CA ALA A 150 14.09 -14.47 1.67
C ALA A 150 13.10 -14.89 2.77
N SER A 151 13.38 -14.45 3.99
CA SER A 151 12.40 -14.30 5.07
C SER A 151 12.33 -12.84 5.51
N GLY A 152 11.20 -12.43 6.09
CA GLY A 152 10.97 -11.04 6.42
C GLY A 152 10.33 -10.84 7.80
N VAL A 153 10.70 -9.73 8.42
CA VAL A 153 10.07 -9.19 9.61
C VAL A 153 9.36 -7.91 9.22
N GLY A 154 8.02 -7.87 9.39
CA GLY A 154 7.25 -6.65 9.30
C GLY A 154 7.05 -6.06 10.69
N SER A 155 7.43 -4.82 10.93
CA SER A 155 7.20 -4.13 12.19
C SER A 155 6.21 -2.99 12.04
N ASP A 156 5.37 -2.79 13.05
CA ASP A 156 4.39 -1.70 13.10
C ASP A 156 4.05 -1.35 14.54
N ILE A 157 3.64 -0.11 14.80
CA ILE A 157 3.13 0.31 16.11
C ILE A 157 1.70 -0.19 16.35
N SER A 158 0.92 -0.35 15.27
CA SER A 158 -0.48 -0.78 15.29
C SER A 158 -0.59 -2.30 15.35
N ALA A 159 -1.26 -2.79 16.41
CA ALA A 159 -1.57 -4.22 16.52
C ALA A 159 -2.59 -4.68 15.45
N ASP A 160 -3.46 -3.78 14.99
CA ASP A 160 -4.44 -4.06 13.93
C ASP A 160 -3.74 -4.21 12.57
N ALA A 161 -2.78 -3.33 12.25
CA ALA A 161 -1.96 -3.44 11.06
C ALA A 161 -1.18 -4.78 11.02
N LEU A 162 -0.55 -5.16 12.12
CA LEU A 162 0.18 -6.43 12.23
C LEU A 162 -0.74 -7.66 12.07
N LYS A 163 -1.96 -7.61 12.61
CA LYS A 163 -2.96 -8.66 12.39
C LYS A 163 -3.31 -8.75 10.91
N THR A 164 -3.51 -7.62 10.25
CA THR A 164 -3.80 -7.55 8.82
C THR A 164 -2.63 -8.09 7.99
N ALA A 165 -1.39 -7.68 8.29
CA ALA A 165 -0.20 -8.18 7.62
C ALA A 165 -0.03 -9.71 7.76
N LYS A 166 -0.26 -10.27 8.95
CA LYS A 166 -0.26 -11.73 9.16
C LYS A 166 -1.32 -12.44 8.33
N SER A 167 -2.55 -11.92 8.33
CA SER A 167 -3.64 -12.48 7.51
C SER A 167 -3.32 -12.42 6.02
N ASN A 168 -2.67 -11.33 5.56
CA ASN A 168 -2.23 -11.20 4.20
C ASN A 168 -1.08 -12.17 3.85
N ALA A 169 -0.16 -12.43 4.79
CA ALA A 169 0.86 -13.45 4.62
C ALA A 169 0.25 -14.86 4.47
N GLU A 170 -0.72 -15.20 5.32
CA GLU A 170 -1.47 -16.46 5.24
C GLU A 170 -2.23 -16.59 3.91
N ARG A 171 -2.95 -15.53 3.52
CA ARG A 171 -3.72 -15.49 2.26
C ARG A 171 -2.85 -15.74 1.03
N ASN A 172 -1.59 -15.30 1.07
CA ASN A 172 -0.65 -15.42 -0.04
C ASN A 172 0.37 -16.57 0.11
N GLY A 173 0.21 -17.46 1.14
CA GLY A 173 1.08 -18.61 1.35
C GLY A 173 2.50 -18.25 1.80
N LEU A 174 2.68 -17.10 2.44
CA LEU A 174 3.98 -16.56 2.89
C LEU A 174 4.17 -16.61 4.41
N GLN A 175 3.21 -17.15 5.16
CA GLN A 175 3.19 -17.17 6.63
C GLN A 175 4.45 -17.81 7.26
N ASP A 176 5.05 -18.79 6.61
CA ASP A 176 6.23 -19.50 7.13
C ASP A 176 7.54 -18.70 6.96
N ARG A 177 7.48 -17.60 6.19
CA ARG A 177 8.61 -16.72 5.88
C ARG A 177 8.41 -15.29 6.35
N PHE A 178 7.25 -14.98 6.95
CA PHE A 178 6.90 -13.64 7.42
C PHE A 178 6.60 -13.64 8.93
N GLU A 179 7.31 -12.81 9.66
CA GLU A 179 7.05 -12.53 11.08
C GLU A 179 6.56 -11.09 11.25
N ALA A 180 5.55 -10.88 12.10
CA ALA A 180 5.05 -9.55 12.42
C ALA A 180 5.33 -9.21 13.89
N ILE A 181 6.05 -8.11 14.13
CA ILE A 181 6.53 -7.67 15.44
C ILE A 181 5.97 -6.28 15.76
N ARG A 182 5.34 -6.14 16.93
CA ARG A 182 4.93 -4.82 17.42
C ARG A 182 6.14 -4.03 17.91
N SER A 183 6.45 -2.94 17.22
CA SER A 183 7.60 -2.10 17.52
C SER A 183 7.35 -0.64 17.13
N SER A 184 7.88 0.29 17.91
CA SER A 184 8.10 1.65 17.44
C SER A 184 9.49 1.67 16.83
N TRP A 185 9.53 1.70 15.50
CA TRP A 185 10.75 1.56 14.71
C TRP A 185 11.58 0.33 15.15
N PHE A 186 12.76 0.52 15.72
CA PHE A 186 13.70 -0.54 16.09
C PHE A 186 13.60 -1.02 17.56
N GLU A 187 12.68 -0.46 18.37
CA GLU A 187 12.66 -0.72 19.83
C GLU A 187 12.62 -2.21 20.20
N ASN A 188 11.83 -3.01 19.50
CA ASN A 188 11.66 -4.45 19.75
C ASN A 188 12.27 -5.32 18.65
N ILE A 189 13.11 -4.73 17.79
CA ILE A 189 13.75 -5.46 16.68
C ILE A 189 15.07 -6.05 17.19
N HIS A 190 15.32 -7.29 16.82
CA HIS A 190 16.55 -8.02 17.15
C HIS A 190 17.19 -8.62 15.91
N GLY A 191 18.51 -8.80 15.99
CA GLY A 191 19.29 -9.39 14.87
C GLY A 191 19.78 -8.36 13.88
N ALA A 192 20.24 -8.83 12.74
CA ALA A 192 20.73 -8.01 11.64
C ALA A 192 20.14 -8.49 10.30
N PHE A 193 19.86 -7.55 9.42
CA PHE A 193 19.11 -7.74 8.18
C PHE A 193 19.97 -7.43 6.98
N HIS A 194 19.72 -8.14 5.89
CA HIS A 194 20.36 -7.88 4.59
C HIS A 194 19.72 -6.68 3.88
N ALA A 195 18.45 -6.43 4.18
CA ALA A 195 17.73 -5.26 3.68
C ALA A 195 16.81 -4.69 4.77
N ILE A 196 16.75 -3.38 4.84
CA ILE A 196 15.76 -2.63 5.59
C ILE A 196 14.96 -1.82 4.59
N VAL A 197 13.63 -1.96 4.60
CA VAL A 197 12.74 -1.21 3.73
C VAL A 197 11.71 -0.44 4.55
N SER A 198 11.24 0.67 4.03
CA SER A 198 10.13 1.40 4.64
C SER A 198 9.45 2.34 3.62
N ASN A 199 8.14 2.45 3.74
CA ASN A 199 7.37 3.60 3.28
C ASN A 199 6.89 4.35 4.53
N PRO A 200 7.73 5.20 5.12
CA PRO A 200 7.41 5.85 6.38
C PRO A 200 6.47 7.05 6.17
N PRO A 201 5.80 7.56 7.22
CA PRO A 201 5.06 8.80 7.13
C PRO A 201 6.00 9.96 6.80
N TYR A 202 5.72 10.68 5.71
CA TYR A 202 6.60 11.72 5.18
C TYR A 202 5.91 13.07 4.90
N ILE A 203 4.64 13.21 5.23
CA ILE A 203 3.89 14.44 4.98
C ILE A 203 4.09 15.38 6.15
N ALA A 204 4.51 16.63 5.89
CA ALA A 204 4.64 17.60 6.96
C ALA A 204 3.30 17.85 7.64
N SER A 205 3.27 17.90 9.00
CA SER A 205 2.05 17.98 9.82
C SER A 205 1.08 19.08 9.36
N LYS A 206 1.61 20.24 8.95
CA LYS A 206 0.80 21.37 8.44
C LYS A 206 0.07 21.08 7.12
N VAL A 207 0.54 20.08 6.35
CA VAL A 207 0.01 19.71 5.03
C VAL A 207 -1.07 18.62 5.17
N VAL A 208 -0.97 17.74 6.18
CA VAL A 208 -1.88 16.59 6.37
C VAL A 208 -3.36 17.02 6.29
N HIS A 209 -3.72 18.16 6.93
CA HIS A 209 -5.10 18.65 6.95
C HIS A 209 -5.59 19.23 5.61
N THR A 210 -4.70 19.45 4.65
CA THR A 210 -5.02 20.00 3.32
C THR A 210 -5.17 18.92 2.24
N LEU A 211 -4.92 17.67 2.60
CA LEU A 211 -5.04 16.54 1.69
C LEU A 211 -6.50 16.27 1.30
N ALA A 212 -6.69 15.53 0.22
CA ALA A 212 -8.01 15.15 -0.25
C ALA A 212 -8.83 14.45 0.85
N PRO A 213 -10.17 14.60 0.84
CA PRO A 213 -11.05 13.98 1.84
C PRO A 213 -10.88 12.46 1.95
N GLU A 214 -10.56 11.79 0.86
CA GLU A 214 -10.27 10.36 0.80
C GLU A 214 -9.11 9.97 1.71
N VAL A 215 -8.08 10.80 1.79
CA VAL A 215 -6.88 10.57 2.60
C VAL A 215 -7.14 10.99 4.05
N THR A 216 -7.60 12.23 4.27
CA THR A 216 -7.75 12.80 5.61
C THR A 216 -8.78 12.07 6.48
N LYS A 217 -9.80 11.46 5.87
CA LYS A 217 -10.89 10.78 6.60
C LYS A 217 -10.69 9.27 6.73
N PHE A 218 -9.94 8.65 5.82
CA PHE A 218 -9.93 7.20 5.70
C PHE A 218 -8.55 6.56 5.84
N ASP A 219 -7.46 7.31 5.67
CA ASP A 219 -6.12 6.79 5.98
C ASP A 219 -5.71 7.11 7.42
N PRO A 220 -4.97 6.22 8.12
CA PRO A 220 -4.51 6.46 9.48
C PRO A 220 -3.59 7.68 9.54
N HIS A 221 -3.87 8.63 10.44
CA HIS A 221 -3.05 9.83 10.61
C HIS A 221 -1.57 9.49 10.88
N ALA A 222 -1.31 8.46 11.68
CA ALA A 222 0.04 7.99 11.99
C ALA A 222 0.82 7.48 10.78
N ALA A 223 0.13 7.05 9.70
CA ALA A 223 0.77 6.62 8.46
C ALA A 223 1.06 7.78 7.49
N LEU A 224 0.60 9.00 7.81
CA LEU A 224 0.74 10.18 6.96
C LEU A 224 1.71 11.21 7.53
N ASP A 225 1.59 11.49 8.85
CA ASP A 225 2.27 12.60 9.52
C ASP A 225 3.74 12.28 9.80
N GLY A 226 4.62 12.87 9.01
CA GLY A 226 6.08 12.79 9.15
C GLY A 226 6.69 13.85 10.07
N GLY A 227 5.88 14.56 10.86
CA GLY A 227 6.35 15.61 11.76
C GLY A 227 6.40 16.99 11.09
N ARG A 228 7.10 17.91 11.74
CA ARG A 228 7.12 19.34 11.37
C ARG A 228 7.49 19.60 9.91
N ASP A 229 8.49 18.89 9.41
CA ASP A 229 9.05 19.02 8.07
C ASP A 229 8.93 17.75 7.21
N GLY A 230 8.26 16.70 7.75
CA GLY A 230 8.08 15.43 7.06
C GLY A 230 9.29 14.49 7.14
N LEU A 231 10.27 14.77 7.98
CA LEU A 231 11.55 14.02 8.02
C LEU A 231 11.78 13.26 9.33
N ASP A 232 10.85 13.30 10.31
CA ASP A 232 11.08 12.70 11.63
C ASP A 232 11.29 11.19 11.56
N ALA A 233 10.56 10.51 10.71
CA ALA A 233 10.71 9.08 10.46
C ALA A 233 12.10 8.75 9.88
N TYR A 234 12.54 9.49 8.87
CA TYR A 234 13.85 9.27 8.24
C TYR A 234 15.02 9.49 9.20
N ARG A 235 14.95 10.53 10.05
CA ARG A 235 15.94 10.77 11.10
C ARG A 235 16.03 9.60 12.09
N THR A 236 14.86 9.07 12.48
CA THR A 236 14.80 7.91 13.38
C THR A 236 15.37 6.67 12.74
N ILE A 237 15.01 6.39 11.48
CA ILE A 237 15.50 5.23 10.75
C ILE A 237 17.02 5.35 10.53
N ALA A 238 17.51 6.47 10.00
CA ALA A 238 18.92 6.67 9.71
C ALA A 238 19.82 6.47 10.93
N LYS A 239 19.42 7.04 12.08
CA LYS A 239 20.16 6.97 13.34
C LYS A 239 20.43 5.55 13.83
N ASP A 240 19.46 4.65 13.65
CA ASP A 240 19.55 3.30 14.22
C ASP A 240 19.84 2.23 13.15
N ALA A 241 19.54 2.46 11.87
CA ALA A 241 19.66 1.45 10.80
C ALA A 241 21.03 0.80 10.73
N ALA A 242 22.13 1.54 10.96
CA ALA A 242 23.48 1.03 10.94
C ALA A 242 23.74 -0.13 11.94
N ARG A 243 22.94 -0.20 13.03
CA ARG A 243 23.05 -1.26 14.04
C ARG A 243 22.38 -2.56 13.64
N PHE A 244 21.46 -2.48 12.67
CA PHE A 244 20.60 -3.58 12.25
C PHE A 244 20.86 -4.04 10.82
N ILE A 245 21.64 -3.29 10.03
CA ILE A 245 22.00 -3.67 8.68
C ILE A 245 23.28 -4.52 8.68
N LYS A 246 23.28 -5.62 7.91
CA LYS A 246 24.48 -6.46 7.73
C LYS A 246 25.52 -5.75 6.83
N PRO A 247 26.78 -6.17 6.87
CA PRO A 247 27.74 -5.79 5.85
C PRO A 247 27.17 -6.08 4.44
N ASN A 248 27.36 -5.16 3.49
CA ASN A 248 26.79 -5.21 2.13
C ASN A 248 25.26 -5.11 2.06
N GLY A 249 24.58 -4.96 3.18
CA GLY A 249 23.13 -4.76 3.20
C GLY A 249 22.72 -3.38 2.69
N VAL A 250 21.46 -3.26 2.31
CA VAL A 250 20.87 -2.06 1.70
C VAL A 250 19.66 -1.55 2.47
N VAL A 251 19.48 -0.23 2.49
CA VAL A 251 18.29 0.44 3.03
C VAL A 251 17.53 1.07 1.89
N GLY A 252 16.28 0.66 1.67
CA GLY A 252 15.39 1.18 0.63
C GLY A 252 14.23 1.94 1.23
N LEU A 253 14.01 3.18 0.78
CA LEU A 253 12.99 4.07 1.32
C LEU A 253 12.14 4.68 0.22
N GLU A 254 10.82 4.68 0.42
CA GLU A 254 9.95 5.59 -0.30
C GLU A 254 10.06 7.00 0.30
N ILE A 255 9.99 8.03 -0.56
CA ILE A 255 10.08 9.44 -0.17
C ILE A 255 8.99 10.29 -0.80
N GLY A 256 8.71 11.44 -0.22
CA GLY A 256 7.96 12.50 -0.86
C GLY A 256 8.74 13.07 -2.07
N TYR A 257 8.00 13.54 -3.07
CA TYR A 257 8.53 13.97 -4.37
C TYR A 257 9.58 15.11 -4.31
N ASP A 258 9.63 15.84 -3.23
CA ASP A 258 10.51 16.99 -2.98
C ASP A 258 11.55 16.74 -1.87
N GLN A 259 11.65 15.52 -1.34
CA GLN A 259 12.47 15.22 -0.15
C GLN A 259 13.82 14.55 -0.46
N ARG A 260 14.15 14.32 -1.73
CA ARG A 260 15.37 13.59 -2.13
C ARG A 260 16.64 14.15 -1.46
N SER A 261 16.86 15.46 -1.53
CA SER A 261 18.07 16.09 -0.97
C SER A 261 18.10 15.93 0.54
N ASP A 262 17.02 16.30 1.21
CA ASP A 262 16.95 16.32 2.67
C ASP A 262 17.09 14.92 3.29
N VAL A 263 16.45 13.90 2.68
CA VAL A 263 16.59 12.50 3.14
C VAL A 263 18.00 11.99 2.88
N THR A 264 18.61 12.34 1.73
CA THR A 264 19.99 11.97 1.44
C THR A 264 20.94 12.56 2.49
N ASP A 265 20.82 13.84 2.81
CA ASP A 265 21.65 14.51 3.82
C ASP A 265 21.50 13.87 5.21
N VAL A 266 20.27 13.49 5.59
CA VAL A 266 19.99 12.79 6.87
C VAL A 266 20.74 11.45 6.92
N PHE A 267 20.69 10.64 5.87
CA PHE A 267 21.36 9.34 5.84
C PHE A 267 22.87 9.45 5.72
N GLU A 268 23.38 10.41 4.94
CA GLU A 268 24.83 10.65 4.80
C GLU A 268 25.47 11.10 6.11
N ALA A 269 24.76 11.88 6.93
CA ALA A 269 25.20 12.29 8.26
C ALA A 269 25.37 11.10 9.23
N GLU A 270 24.60 10.03 9.05
CA GLU A 270 24.65 8.79 9.84
C GLU A 270 25.58 7.71 9.22
N GLY A 271 26.42 8.09 8.25
CA GLY A 271 27.46 7.19 7.68
C GLY A 271 27.01 6.31 6.53
N PHE A 272 25.83 6.58 5.96
CA PHE A 272 25.38 5.93 4.75
C PHE A 272 25.90 6.66 3.50
N LYS A 273 25.85 5.99 2.35
CA LYS A 273 26.05 6.57 1.02
C LYS A 273 24.83 6.27 0.17
N LEU A 274 24.38 7.22 -0.62
CA LEU A 274 23.35 7.01 -1.62
C LEU A 274 23.89 6.10 -2.72
N LEU A 275 23.19 5.01 -2.99
CA LEU A 275 23.47 4.08 -4.10
C LEU A 275 22.66 4.45 -5.33
N GLU A 276 21.36 4.68 -5.13
CA GLU A 276 20.43 4.88 -6.22
C GLU A 276 19.30 5.83 -5.81
N SER A 277 18.78 6.60 -6.77
CA SER A 277 17.59 7.42 -6.63
C SER A 277 16.70 7.17 -7.84
N VAL A 278 15.47 6.70 -7.58
CA VAL A 278 14.52 6.28 -8.62
C VAL A 278 13.30 7.17 -8.60
N LYS A 279 12.82 7.49 -9.79
CA LYS A 279 11.61 8.30 -10.00
C LYS A 279 10.41 7.42 -10.29
N ASP A 280 9.22 7.91 -9.91
CA ASP A 280 7.96 7.33 -10.32
C ASP A 280 7.66 7.56 -11.81
N TYR A 281 6.58 6.94 -12.31
CA TYR A 281 6.15 7.10 -13.70
C TYR A 281 5.76 8.56 -14.05
N GLY A 282 5.45 9.39 -13.02
CA GLY A 282 5.20 10.82 -13.14
C GLY A 282 6.47 11.67 -13.14
N GLN A 283 7.67 11.04 -13.11
CA GLN A 283 8.98 11.68 -13.06
C GLN A 283 9.27 12.45 -11.75
N ASN A 284 8.56 12.11 -10.67
CA ASN A 284 8.85 12.62 -9.33
C ASN A 284 9.83 11.69 -8.61
N ASP A 285 10.72 12.24 -7.78
CA ASP A 285 11.59 11.43 -6.93
C ASP A 285 10.71 10.57 -6.01
N ARG A 286 11.02 9.25 -5.91
CA ARG A 286 10.16 8.31 -5.18
C ARG A 286 10.91 7.34 -4.30
N VAL A 287 12.04 6.81 -4.72
CA VAL A 287 12.81 5.81 -3.98
C VAL A 287 14.25 6.21 -3.83
N LEU A 288 14.80 6.03 -2.63
CA LEU A 288 16.22 6.15 -2.35
C LEU A 288 16.76 4.85 -1.79
N LEU A 289 17.90 4.43 -2.30
CA LEU A 289 18.68 3.28 -1.80
C LEU A 289 19.97 3.76 -1.17
N PHE A 290 20.29 3.21 0.00
CA PHE A 290 21.50 3.51 0.75
C PHE A 290 22.25 2.24 1.14
N ALA A 291 23.57 2.35 1.30
CA ALA A 291 24.42 1.37 1.99
C ALA A 291 25.34 2.07 2.98
N LEU A 292 25.88 1.34 3.95
CA LEU A 292 26.93 1.87 4.82
C LEU A 292 28.18 2.22 4.01
N LYS A 293 28.88 3.30 4.43
CA LYS A 293 30.17 3.75 3.83
C LYS A 293 31.28 2.76 4.13
#